data_c0db44811a7550a5810439b073d3905e
#
_entry.id   c0db44811a7550a5810439b073d3905e
#
_cell.length_a   1.000
_cell.length_b   1.000
_cell.length_c   1.000
_cell.angle_alpha   90.00
_cell.angle_beta   90.00
_cell.angle_gamma   90.00
#
_symmetry.space_group_name_H-M   'P 1'
#
loop_
_entity.id
_entity.type
_entity.pdbx_description
1 polymer ?
#
loop_
_entity_poly.entity_id
_entity_poly.type
_entity_poly.pdbx_seq_one_letter_code
_entity_poly.pdbx_strand_id
1 'polypeptide(L)'
;MNSSYRAIYAVVADIPPGNVATYGQVASLAGLHGQARRVGYALAVSPDSLELPWHRVINARGAVSARTRTKLHVMQRQLLE
;
A
#
# COMPACT_ATOMS: atom_id res chain seq x y z
N MET A 1 -13.00 7.50 9.34
CA MET A 1 -11.74 7.17 8.62
C MET A 1 -11.10 8.47 8.13
N ASN A 2 -9.81 8.58 8.27
CA ASN A 2 -9.05 9.74 7.82
C ASN A 2 -9.17 9.90 6.29
N SER A 3 -9.44 11.12 5.81
CA SER A 3 -9.62 11.37 4.38
C SER A 3 -8.36 11.07 3.57
N SER A 4 -7.17 11.27 4.16
CA SER A 4 -5.90 10.89 3.50
C SER A 4 -5.83 9.39 3.28
N TYR A 5 -6.26 8.62 4.25
CA TYR A 5 -6.26 7.15 4.14
C TYR A 5 -7.27 6.68 3.09
N ARG A 6 -8.43 7.33 3.03
CA ARG A 6 -9.43 7.00 2.00
C ARG A 6 -8.86 7.20 0.59
N ALA A 7 -8.17 8.32 0.39
CA ALA A 7 -7.53 8.59 -0.91
C ALA A 7 -6.48 7.54 -1.24
N ILE A 8 -5.68 7.14 -0.25
CA ILE A 8 -4.67 6.10 -0.43
C ILE A 8 -5.33 4.77 -0.79
N TYR A 9 -6.38 4.39 -0.09
CA TYR A 9 -7.07 3.14 -0.35
C TYR A 9 -7.69 3.11 -1.76
N ALA A 10 -8.25 4.23 -2.20
CA ALA A 10 -8.81 4.32 -3.55
C ALA A 10 -7.74 4.11 -4.62
N VAL A 11 -6.56 4.71 -4.44
CA VAL A 11 -5.45 4.54 -5.38
C VAL A 11 -4.97 3.09 -5.39
N VAL A 12 -4.80 2.49 -4.21
CA VAL A 12 -4.33 1.10 -4.12
C VAL A 12 -5.33 0.15 -4.77
N ALA A 13 -6.63 0.37 -4.54
CA ALA A 13 -7.67 -0.47 -5.12
C ALA A 13 -7.64 -0.46 -6.65
N ASP A 14 -7.16 0.62 -7.25
CA ASP A 14 -7.11 0.78 -8.71
C ASP A 14 -5.85 0.19 -9.36
N ILE A 15 -4.91 -0.34 -8.59
CA ILE A 15 -3.71 -0.96 -9.18
C ILE A 15 -4.12 -2.25 -9.90
N PRO A 16 -3.93 -2.32 -11.25
CA PRO A 16 -4.37 -3.48 -12.01
C PRO A 16 -3.58 -4.74 -11.66
N PRO A 17 -4.17 -5.93 -11.87
CA PRO A 17 -3.42 -7.18 -11.70
C PRO A 17 -2.16 -7.19 -12.56
N GLY A 18 -1.07 -7.69 -12.00
CA GLY A 18 0.21 -7.75 -12.69
C GLY A 18 1.04 -6.47 -12.60
N ASN A 19 0.47 -5.40 -12.05
CA ASN A 19 1.18 -4.14 -11.88
C ASN A 19 1.54 -3.92 -10.41
N VAL A 20 2.57 -3.09 -10.18
CA VAL A 20 2.97 -2.67 -8.85
C VAL A 20 3.15 -1.15 -8.85
N ALA A 21 3.07 -0.56 -7.66
CA ALA A 21 3.32 0.87 -7.48
C ALA A 21 4.17 1.04 -6.22
N THR A 22 5.01 2.08 -6.21
CA THR A 22 5.79 2.39 -5.01
C THR A 22 4.92 3.18 -4.03
N TYR A 23 5.34 3.22 -2.77
CA TYR A 23 4.66 4.04 -1.77
C TYR A 23 4.61 5.51 -2.21
N GLY A 24 5.71 6.00 -2.81
CA GLY A 24 5.76 7.38 -3.31
C GLY A 24 4.78 7.63 -4.44
N GLN A 25 4.64 6.68 -5.37
CA GLN A 25 3.68 6.78 -6.46
C GLN A 25 2.25 6.81 -5.95
N VAL A 26 1.93 5.93 -5.01
CA VAL A 26 0.61 5.91 -4.39
C VAL A 26 0.32 7.24 -3.70
N ALA A 27 1.28 7.76 -2.94
CA ALA A 27 1.13 9.04 -2.26
C ALA A 27 0.84 10.15 -3.26
N SER A 28 1.62 10.24 -4.35
CA SER A 28 1.43 11.28 -5.36
C SER A 28 0.04 11.19 -6.00
N LEU A 29 -0.39 10.00 -6.35
CA LEU A 29 -1.71 9.79 -6.96
C LEU A 29 -2.85 10.10 -6.00
N ALA A 30 -2.62 9.95 -4.70
CA ALA A 30 -3.61 10.26 -3.68
C ALA A 30 -3.63 11.75 -3.30
N GLY A 31 -2.81 12.58 -3.96
CA GLY A 31 -2.70 14.00 -3.64
C GLY A 31 -1.86 14.28 -2.40
N LEU A 32 -1.02 13.32 -2.00
CA LEU A 32 -0.19 13.41 -0.79
C LEU A 32 1.29 13.36 -1.17
N HIS A 33 1.68 14.16 -2.14
CA HIS A 33 3.03 14.17 -2.67
C HIS A 33 4.07 14.29 -1.53
N GLY A 34 5.09 13.43 -1.58
CA GLY A 34 6.14 13.41 -0.56
C GLY A 34 5.78 12.68 0.72
N GLN A 35 4.60 12.06 0.80
CA GLN A 35 4.13 11.41 2.03
C GLN A 35 4.06 9.88 1.90
N ALA A 36 5.09 9.29 1.32
CA ALA A 36 5.15 7.84 1.11
C ALA A 36 5.00 7.06 2.43
N ARG A 37 5.53 7.59 3.52
CA ARG A 37 5.43 6.94 4.83
C ARG A 37 3.98 6.80 5.28
N ARG A 38 3.14 7.78 4.95
CA ARG A 38 1.72 7.73 5.28
C ARG A 38 1.02 6.58 4.58
N VAL A 39 1.43 6.26 3.37
CA VAL A 39 0.89 5.11 2.63
C VAL A 39 1.18 3.81 3.40
N GLY A 40 2.40 3.67 3.89
CA GLY A 40 2.76 2.51 4.71
C GLY A 40 1.90 2.37 5.96
N TYR A 41 1.67 3.47 6.66
CA TYR A 41 0.81 3.47 7.84
C TYR A 41 -0.63 3.12 7.49
N ALA A 42 -1.14 3.71 6.42
CA ALA A 42 -2.52 3.45 5.99
C ALA A 42 -2.74 1.98 5.68
N LEU A 43 -1.80 1.36 4.97
CA LEU A 43 -1.90 -0.05 4.62
C LEU A 43 -1.79 -0.95 5.85
N ALA A 44 -0.93 -0.58 6.81
CA ALA A 44 -0.76 -1.37 8.03
C ALA A 44 -2.05 -1.45 8.86
N VAL A 45 -2.89 -0.43 8.80
CA VAL A 45 -4.14 -0.36 9.58
C VAL A 45 -5.38 -0.57 8.73
N SER A 46 -5.22 -0.93 7.45
CA SER A 46 -6.37 -1.11 6.57
C SER A 46 -7.23 -2.29 7.06
N PRO A 47 -8.57 -2.13 7.07
CA PRO A 47 -9.45 -3.24 7.41
C PRO A 47 -9.39 -4.34 6.36
N ASP A 48 -9.41 -5.59 6.79
CA ASP A 48 -9.40 -6.74 5.89
C ASP A 48 -10.61 -6.72 4.96
N SER A 49 -11.73 -6.16 5.42
CA SER A 49 -12.96 -6.07 4.63
C SER A 49 -12.80 -5.26 3.34
N LEU A 50 -11.79 -4.41 3.24
CA LEU A 50 -11.55 -3.64 2.02
C LEU A 50 -10.92 -4.47 0.91
N GLU A 51 -10.33 -5.60 1.23
CA GLU A 51 -9.71 -6.52 0.25
C GLU A 51 -8.76 -5.81 -0.70
N LEU A 52 -7.96 -4.89 -0.18
CA LEU A 52 -7.03 -4.11 -1.01
C LEU A 52 -5.88 -4.97 -1.53
N PRO A 53 -5.42 -4.73 -2.79
CA PRO A 53 -4.25 -5.42 -3.32
C PRO A 53 -2.95 -4.81 -2.78
N TRP A 54 -2.80 -4.77 -1.46
CA TRP A 54 -1.65 -4.15 -0.81
C TRP A 54 -0.33 -4.82 -1.20
N HIS A 55 -0.36 -6.07 -1.65
CA HIS A 55 0.83 -6.79 -2.12
C HIS A 55 1.41 -6.19 -3.40
N ARG A 56 0.67 -5.29 -4.08
CA ARG A 56 1.15 -4.57 -5.25
C ARG A 56 1.81 -3.24 -4.90
N VAL A 57 1.89 -2.90 -3.60
CA VAL A 57 2.54 -1.67 -3.16
C VAL A 57 3.88 -2.03 -2.55
N ILE A 58 4.95 -1.47 -3.09
CA ILE A 58 6.32 -1.81 -2.71
C ILE A 58 7.12 -0.54 -2.44
N ASN A 59 8.25 -0.67 -1.74
CA ASN A 59 9.15 0.46 -1.56
C ASN A 59 10.01 0.64 -2.82
N ALA A 60 10.83 1.69 -2.84
CA ALA A 60 11.66 2.01 -4.00
C ALA A 60 12.66 0.90 -4.35
N ARG A 61 12.91 -0.02 -3.43
CA ARG A 61 13.81 -1.16 -3.65
C ARG A 61 13.07 -2.41 -4.12
N GLY A 62 11.76 -2.32 -4.31
CA GLY A 62 10.95 -3.45 -4.73
C GLY A 62 10.56 -4.40 -3.62
N ALA A 63 10.63 -3.97 -2.38
CA ALA A 63 10.32 -4.81 -1.21
C ALA A 63 9.31 -4.13 -0.29
N VAL A 64 8.66 -4.92 0.55
CA VAL A 64 7.77 -4.41 1.59
C VAL A 64 8.59 -3.66 2.63
N SER A 65 8.09 -2.49 3.05
CA SER A 65 8.75 -1.69 4.07
C SER A 65 8.84 -2.47 5.39
N ALA A 66 9.96 -2.29 6.10
CA ALA A 66 10.16 -2.93 7.40
C ALA A 66 9.06 -2.58 8.39
N ARG A 67 8.46 -1.41 8.24
CA ARG A 67 7.45 -0.90 9.16
C ARG A 67 6.14 -1.66 9.08
N THR A 68 5.82 -2.19 7.90
CA THR A 68 4.59 -2.95 7.69
C THR A 68 4.81 -4.45 7.68
N ARG A 69 6.05 -4.90 7.86
CA ARG A 69 6.45 -6.30 7.69
C ARG A 69 5.71 -7.28 8.58
N THR A 70 5.51 -6.91 9.83
CA THR A 70 4.99 -7.85 10.82
C THR A 70 3.66 -8.48 10.37
N LYS A 71 2.76 -7.64 9.87
CA LYS A 71 1.46 -8.12 9.41
C LYS A 71 1.44 -8.38 7.91
N LEU A 72 1.87 -7.39 7.12
CA LEU A 72 1.65 -7.42 5.67
C LEU A 72 2.69 -8.26 4.94
N HIS A 73 3.90 -8.34 5.46
CA HIS A 73 4.97 -9.08 4.81
C HIS A 73 4.63 -10.56 4.64
N VAL A 74 4.15 -11.21 5.69
CA VAL A 74 3.79 -12.62 5.63
C VAL A 74 2.68 -12.87 4.62
N MET A 75 1.66 -12.01 4.64
CA MET A 75 0.53 -12.12 3.72
C MET A 75 0.94 -11.88 2.28
N GLN A 76 1.77 -10.86 2.03
CA GLN A 76 2.28 -10.61 0.67
C GLN A 76 3.05 -11.81 0.14
N ARG A 77 3.89 -12.39 0.97
CA ARG A 77 4.68 -13.56 0.60
C ARG A 77 3.79 -14.71 0.17
N GLN A 78 2.71 -14.96 0.92
CA GLN A 78 1.75 -16.01 0.60
C GLN A 78 1.03 -15.74 -0.73
N LEU A 79 0.70 -14.48 -1.00
CA LEU A 79 -0.02 -14.12 -2.21
C LEU A 79 0.86 -14.11 -3.46
N LEU A 80 2.15 -13.83 -3.31
CA LEU A 80 3.08 -13.78 -4.43
C LEU A 80 3.70 -15.14 -4.76
N GLU A 81 3.71 -16.04 -3.81
CA GLU A 81 4.16 -17.40 -4.03
C GLU A 81 3.07 -18.22 -4.73
#